data_d49406692057a836b779a65c18bdb7b8
#
_entry.id   d49406692057a836b779a65c18bdb7b8
#
_cell.length_a   1.000
_cell.length_b   1.000
_cell.length_c   1.000
_cell.angle_alpha   90.00
_cell.angle_beta   90.00
_cell.angle_gamma   90.00
#
_symmetry.space_group_name_H-M   'P 1'
#
loop_
_entity.id
_entity.type
_entity.pdbx_description
1 polymer ?
#
loop_
_entity_poly.entity_id
_entity_poly.type
_entity_poly.pdbx_seq_one_letter_code
_entity_poly.pdbx_strand_id
1 'polypeptide(L)'
;MSVGASKAAALDLADPLSGKRELFQLPAGVIYLDGNSLGPPPKAVFAELEQAARQEWGEGLIRSWNAAGWFTLTDTLGDRVGRLIGADAGETVVTDTTSINLFKALHAALALRPERRIILAERDSFPTDLYIAEGVAGSRPGTELRLVADSADLAAMIDERTAVVLINHVDYRTGTLRDMAHLTSRAHRAGALVVWDLCHSAGVVPIELDGLGVDLAIGCTYKYLNGGPGAPAFIFANRRHHEGLA
;
A
#
# COMPACT_ATOMS: atom_id res chain seq x y z
N MET A 1 26.50 -6.70 -21.04
CA MET A 1 27.90 -6.99 -20.61
C MET A 1 27.83 -7.72 -19.29
N SER A 2 28.39 -8.94 -19.19
CA SER A 2 28.45 -9.65 -17.91
C SER A 2 29.40 -8.91 -16.98
N VAL A 3 28.88 -8.53 -15.80
CA VAL A 3 29.69 -7.96 -14.74
C VAL A 3 30.55 -9.10 -14.18
N GLY A 4 31.88 -9.02 -14.32
CA GLY A 4 32.77 -10.02 -13.74
C GLY A 4 32.68 -10.06 -12.22
N ALA A 5 32.93 -11.22 -11.61
CA ALA A 5 32.84 -11.41 -10.15
C ALA A 5 33.68 -10.39 -9.35
N SER A 6 34.84 -9.97 -9.86
CA SER A 6 35.68 -8.94 -9.24
C SER A 6 35.03 -7.56 -9.22
N LYS A 7 34.25 -7.22 -10.27
CA LYS A 7 33.50 -5.95 -10.31
C LYS A 7 32.31 -5.98 -9.38
N ALA A 8 31.60 -7.11 -9.27
CA ALA A 8 30.51 -7.28 -8.32
C ALA A 8 31.01 -7.12 -6.88
N ALA A 9 32.11 -7.80 -6.51
CA ALA A 9 32.72 -7.67 -5.18
C ALA A 9 33.16 -6.23 -4.85
N ALA A 10 33.67 -5.49 -5.84
CA ALA A 10 34.04 -4.09 -5.65
C ALA A 10 32.81 -3.19 -5.43
N LEU A 11 31.70 -3.47 -6.11
CA LEU A 11 30.44 -2.76 -5.90
C LEU A 11 29.83 -3.07 -4.52
N ASP A 12 29.88 -4.34 -4.09
CA ASP A 12 29.38 -4.74 -2.76
C ASP A 12 30.18 -4.05 -1.63
N LEU A 13 31.50 -3.91 -1.79
CA LEU A 13 32.34 -3.19 -0.82
C LEU A 13 32.06 -1.69 -0.78
N ALA A 14 31.63 -1.10 -1.89
CA ALA A 14 31.32 0.32 -2.00
C ALA A 14 29.85 0.63 -1.63
N ASP A 15 28.99 -0.37 -1.47
CA ASP A 15 27.57 -0.17 -1.17
C ASP A 15 27.37 0.29 0.29
N PRO A 16 26.85 1.51 0.53
CA PRO A 16 26.58 2.01 1.86
C PRO A 16 25.48 1.23 2.61
N LEU A 17 24.70 0.41 1.90
CA LEU A 17 23.62 -0.43 2.45
C LEU A 17 24.09 -1.86 2.77
N SER A 18 25.31 -2.25 2.41
CA SER A 18 25.83 -3.63 2.56
C SER A 18 25.65 -4.19 3.98
N GLY A 19 25.88 -3.38 5.01
CA GLY A 19 25.69 -3.75 6.42
C GLY A 19 24.22 -3.94 6.85
N LYS A 20 23.26 -3.46 6.05
CA LYS A 20 21.82 -3.59 6.39
C LYS A 20 21.31 -5.02 6.29
N ARG A 21 21.95 -5.86 5.45
CA ARG A 21 21.64 -7.29 5.37
C ARG A 21 21.71 -7.99 6.73
N GLU A 22 22.64 -7.58 7.58
CA GLU A 22 22.86 -8.17 8.91
C GLU A 22 21.71 -7.90 9.89
N LEU A 23 20.82 -6.98 9.59
CA LEU A 23 19.62 -6.71 10.38
C LEU A 23 18.53 -7.76 10.19
N PHE A 24 18.63 -8.59 9.16
CA PHE A 24 17.61 -9.57 8.80
C PHE A 24 18.04 -11.00 9.09
N GLN A 25 17.08 -11.85 9.46
CA GLN A 25 17.26 -13.28 9.59
C GLN A 25 17.07 -13.94 8.23
N LEU A 26 18.17 -14.39 7.63
CA LEU A 26 18.16 -15.10 6.34
C LEU A 26 18.77 -16.50 6.50
N PRO A 27 18.23 -17.53 5.82
CA PRO A 27 18.83 -18.85 5.83
C PRO A 27 20.25 -18.84 5.22
N ALA A 28 21.15 -19.64 5.79
CA ALA A 28 22.51 -19.75 5.25
C ALA A 28 22.48 -20.33 3.82
N GLY A 29 23.30 -19.73 2.93
CA GLY A 29 23.42 -20.18 1.55
C GLY A 29 22.26 -19.83 0.63
N VAL A 30 21.24 -19.10 1.12
CA VAL A 30 20.11 -18.63 0.31
C VAL A 30 20.36 -17.20 -0.15
N ILE A 31 20.23 -16.97 -1.46
CA ILE A 31 20.14 -15.63 -2.05
C ILE A 31 18.65 -15.31 -2.16
N TYR A 32 18.12 -14.55 -1.19
CA TYR A 32 16.69 -14.22 -1.12
C TYR A 32 16.42 -12.90 -1.87
N LEU A 33 15.67 -12.97 -2.97
CA LEU A 33 15.33 -11.85 -3.84
C LEU A 33 13.81 -11.67 -4.00
N ASP A 34 13.00 -12.33 -3.15
CA ASP A 34 11.54 -12.35 -3.26
C ASP A 34 10.84 -11.50 -2.17
N GLY A 35 11.46 -10.38 -1.80
CA GLY A 35 10.86 -9.41 -0.87
C GLY A 35 9.58 -8.76 -1.38
N ASN A 36 9.34 -8.81 -2.68
CA ASN A 36 8.09 -8.41 -3.31
C ASN A 36 6.92 -9.36 -3.02
N SER A 37 7.19 -10.60 -2.59
CA SER A 37 6.17 -11.56 -2.17
C SER A 37 6.06 -11.62 -0.64
N LEU A 38 7.20 -11.69 0.05
CA LEU A 38 7.30 -11.68 1.51
C LEU A 38 8.63 -11.08 1.95
N GLY A 39 8.59 -10.03 2.75
CA GLY A 39 9.81 -9.45 3.34
C GLY A 39 10.47 -10.40 4.35
N PRO A 40 11.82 -10.47 4.39
CA PRO A 40 12.51 -11.26 5.40
C PRO A 40 12.32 -10.65 6.79
N PRO A 41 12.28 -11.49 7.87
CA PRO A 41 12.08 -10.97 9.21
C PRO A 41 13.31 -10.19 9.70
N PRO A 42 13.13 -8.95 10.20
CA PRO A 42 14.17 -8.29 10.98
C PRO A 42 14.51 -9.10 12.23
N LYS A 43 15.78 -9.20 12.60
CA LYS A 43 16.19 -9.98 13.79
C LYS A 43 15.55 -9.47 15.09
N ALA A 44 15.28 -8.17 15.18
CA ALA A 44 14.63 -7.57 16.35
C ALA A 44 13.18 -8.09 16.56
N VAL A 45 12.48 -8.51 15.51
CA VAL A 45 11.07 -8.91 15.62
C VAL A 45 10.84 -10.09 16.57
N PHE A 46 11.82 -10.98 16.71
CA PHE A 46 11.67 -12.15 17.60
C PHE A 46 11.57 -11.76 19.07
N ALA A 47 12.40 -10.81 19.51
CA ALA A 47 12.34 -10.29 20.89
C ALA A 47 11.05 -9.49 21.12
N GLU A 48 10.64 -8.66 20.17
CA GLU A 48 9.40 -7.89 20.23
C GLU A 48 8.16 -8.80 20.31
N LEU A 49 8.11 -9.89 19.53
CA LEU A 49 7.02 -10.86 19.59
C LEU A 49 6.97 -11.58 20.93
N GLU A 50 8.14 -11.95 21.49
CA GLU A 50 8.22 -12.58 22.81
C GLU A 50 7.73 -11.62 23.90
N GLN A 51 8.15 -10.37 23.86
CA GLN A 51 7.71 -9.33 24.80
C GLN A 51 6.20 -9.12 24.69
N ALA A 52 5.68 -8.93 23.48
CA ALA A 52 4.25 -8.72 23.26
C ALA A 52 3.42 -9.91 23.78
N ALA A 53 3.87 -11.15 23.51
CA ALA A 53 3.15 -12.34 23.95
C ALA A 53 3.21 -12.58 25.46
N ARG A 54 4.39 -12.47 26.08
CA ARG A 54 4.58 -12.80 27.49
C ARG A 54 4.19 -11.68 28.43
N GLN A 55 4.72 -10.47 28.19
CA GLN A 55 4.57 -9.35 29.11
C GLN A 55 3.28 -8.58 28.83
N GLU A 56 3.11 -8.13 27.60
CA GLU A 56 1.98 -7.26 27.29
C GLU A 56 0.66 -8.06 27.34
N TRP A 57 0.59 -9.19 26.65
CA TRP A 57 -0.61 -10.01 26.68
C TRP A 57 -0.69 -10.89 27.92
N GLY A 58 0.34 -11.71 28.20
CA GLY A 58 0.29 -12.71 29.27
C GLY A 58 0.16 -12.10 30.67
N GLU A 59 0.90 -11.01 30.98
CA GLU A 59 0.89 -10.37 32.29
C GLU A 59 0.00 -9.12 32.33
N GLY A 60 0.02 -8.32 31.25
CA GLY A 60 -0.71 -7.07 31.14
C GLY A 60 -2.22 -7.25 30.94
N LEU A 61 -2.62 -8.24 30.15
CA LEU A 61 -4.02 -8.52 29.79
C LEU A 61 -4.72 -7.26 29.27
N ILE A 62 -5.95 -7.00 29.75
CA ILE A 62 -6.74 -5.83 29.34
C ILE A 62 -6.06 -4.49 29.63
N ARG A 63 -5.17 -4.43 30.64
CA ARG A 63 -4.45 -3.19 30.99
C ARG A 63 -3.50 -2.72 29.87
N SER A 64 -3.02 -3.63 29.04
CA SER A 64 -2.08 -3.34 27.95
C SER A 64 -2.69 -2.48 26.83
N TRP A 65 -3.99 -2.37 26.76
CA TRP A 65 -4.62 -1.37 25.88
C TRP A 65 -4.07 0.04 26.14
N ASN A 66 -3.88 0.39 27.40
CA ASN A 66 -3.29 1.68 27.78
C ASN A 66 -1.78 1.57 28.09
N ALA A 67 -1.38 0.57 28.89
CA ALA A 67 0.00 0.48 29.40
C ALA A 67 1.03 0.15 28.29
N ALA A 68 0.67 -0.67 27.30
CA ALA A 68 1.50 -1.00 26.14
C ALA A 68 1.12 -0.18 24.88
N GLY A 69 0.19 0.76 24.99
CA GLY A 69 -0.20 1.64 23.91
C GLY A 69 -1.01 0.99 22.78
N TRP A 70 -1.63 -0.16 23.00
CA TRP A 70 -2.39 -0.86 21.97
C TRP A 70 -3.57 -0.05 21.43
N PHE A 71 -4.16 0.80 22.29
CA PHE A 71 -5.30 1.64 21.91
C PHE A 71 -4.98 2.61 20.75
N THR A 72 -3.74 3.10 20.68
CA THR A 72 -3.27 4.04 19.65
C THR A 72 -2.31 3.40 18.65
N LEU A 73 -2.12 2.08 18.72
CA LEU A 73 -1.09 1.40 17.93
C LEU A 73 -1.35 1.52 16.42
N THR A 74 -2.60 1.43 15.99
CA THR A 74 -3.01 1.56 14.59
C THR A 74 -2.60 2.90 14.01
N ASP A 75 -2.84 3.98 14.76
CA ASP A 75 -2.52 5.36 14.35
C ASP A 75 -1.01 5.61 14.40
N THR A 76 -0.35 5.16 15.48
CA THR A 76 1.10 5.30 15.64
C THR A 76 1.87 4.58 14.53
N LEU A 77 1.46 3.37 14.16
CA LEU A 77 2.03 2.64 13.04
C LEU A 77 1.64 3.28 11.70
N GLY A 78 0.41 3.78 11.59
CA GLY A 78 -0.07 4.54 10.44
C GLY A 78 0.82 5.74 10.16
N ASP A 79 1.14 6.55 11.16
CA ASP A 79 2.03 7.70 11.01
C ASP A 79 3.46 7.31 10.60
N ARG A 80 3.95 6.14 11.05
CA ARG A 80 5.25 5.62 10.60
C ARG A 80 5.24 5.21 9.13
N VAL A 81 4.18 4.53 8.69
CA VAL A 81 3.97 4.19 7.28
C VAL A 81 3.76 5.47 6.46
N GLY A 82 2.98 6.42 6.97
CA GLY A 82 2.72 7.72 6.35
C GLY A 82 4.00 8.43 5.93
N ARG A 83 5.01 8.47 6.82
CA ARG A 83 6.32 9.05 6.47
C ARG A 83 7.05 8.37 5.31
N LEU A 84 6.79 7.08 5.04
CA LEU A 84 7.39 6.35 3.93
C LEU A 84 6.64 6.56 2.60
N ILE A 85 5.39 7.02 2.67
CA ILE A 85 4.53 7.23 1.50
C ILE A 85 4.21 8.71 1.26
N GLY A 86 4.88 9.62 1.97
CA GLY A 86 4.70 11.06 1.81
C GLY A 86 3.30 11.54 2.22
N ALA A 87 2.79 11.02 3.34
CA ALA A 87 1.52 11.40 3.94
C ALA A 87 1.73 12.12 5.27
N ASP A 88 0.90 13.09 5.58
CA ASP A 88 0.87 13.79 6.87
C ASP A 88 0.37 12.88 8.00
N ALA A 89 0.71 13.26 9.24
CA ALA A 89 0.25 12.55 10.43
C ALA A 89 -1.29 12.54 10.52
N GLY A 90 -1.85 11.37 10.87
CA GLY A 90 -3.28 11.18 11.01
C GLY A 90 -4.03 10.87 9.69
N GLU A 91 -3.33 10.71 8.57
CA GLU A 91 -3.95 10.36 7.29
C GLU A 91 -3.80 8.87 6.93
N THR A 92 -2.97 8.16 7.67
CA THR A 92 -2.72 6.73 7.44
C THR A 92 -2.99 5.94 8.71
N VAL A 93 -3.64 4.80 8.57
CA VAL A 93 -3.84 3.83 9.67
C VAL A 93 -3.43 2.44 9.22
N VAL A 94 -2.82 1.67 10.14
CA VAL A 94 -2.49 0.25 9.92
C VAL A 94 -3.63 -0.60 10.47
N THR A 95 -4.37 -1.24 9.57
CA THR A 95 -5.57 -2.02 9.93
C THR A 95 -5.91 -3.04 8.85
N ASP A 96 -6.69 -4.03 9.21
CA ASP A 96 -7.30 -5.01 8.30
C ASP A 96 -6.34 -5.68 7.29
N THR A 97 -6.86 -6.07 6.15
CA THR A 97 -6.12 -6.59 5.00
C THR A 97 -6.21 -5.61 3.83
N THR A 98 -5.32 -5.76 2.84
CA THR A 98 -5.38 -4.96 1.60
C THR A 98 -6.77 -5.02 0.96
N SER A 99 -7.39 -6.21 0.87
CA SER A 99 -8.71 -6.39 0.26
C SER A 99 -9.81 -5.65 1.04
N ILE A 100 -9.81 -5.71 2.38
CA ILE A 100 -10.79 -4.98 3.20
C ILE A 100 -10.56 -3.47 3.10
N ASN A 101 -9.30 -3.02 3.12
CA ASN A 101 -8.98 -1.61 2.95
C ASN A 101 -9.36 -1.10 1.56
N LEU A 102 -9.16 -1.89 0.51
CA LEU A 102 -9.62 -1.55 -0.83
C LEU A 102 -11.15 -1.46 -0.91
N PHE A 103 -11.85 -2.41 -0.30
CA PHE A 103 -13.31 -2.36 -0.19
C PHE A 103 -13.77 -1.04 0.45
N LYS A 104 -13.17 -0.66 1.59
CA LYS A 104 -13.46 0.61 2.27
C LYS A 104 -13.15 1.81 1.37
N ALA A 105 -11.97 1.84 0.74
CA ALA A 105 -11.54 2.95 -0.11
C ALA A 105 -12.46 3.15 -1.31
N LEU A 106 -12.89 2.07 -1.98
CA LEU A 106 -13.81 2.17 -3.11
C LEU A 106 -15.20 2.63 -2.71
N HIS A 107 -15.73 2.14 -1.58
CA HIS A 107 -17.01 2.63 -1.03
C HIS A 107 -16.94 4.10 -0.64
N ALA A 108 -15.84 4.53 -0.01
CA ALA A 108 -15.58 5.92 0.32
C ALA A 108 -15.53 6.81 -0.94
N ALA A 109 -14.78 6.40 -1.96
CA ALA A 109 -14.67 7.14 -3.22
C ALA A 109 -16.04 7.29 -3.92
N LEU A 110 -16.82 6.21 -3.96
CA LEU A 110 -18.18 6.24 -4.54
C LEU A 110 -19.16 7.09 -3.71
N ALA A 111 -18.99 7.18 -2.40
CA ALA A 111 -19.78 8.05 -1.55
C ALA A 111 -19.44 9.53 -1.76
N LEU A 112 -18.16 9.84 -1.97
CA LEU A 112 -17.69 11.19 -2.29
C LEU A 112 -18.05 11.66 -3.72
N ARG A 113 -18.49 10.74 -4.61
CA ARG A 113 -18.91 11.01 -5.99
C ARG A 113 -20.26 10.34 -6.29
N PRO A 114 -21.33 10.70 -5.55
CA PRO A 114 -22.60 9.97 -5.59
C PRO A 114 -23.30 9.99 -6.96
N GLU A 115 -23.02 10.98 -7.79
CA GLU A 115 -23.56 11.14 -9.13
C GLU A 115 -22.78 10.36 -10.20
N ARG A 116 -21.60 9.81 -9.87
CA ARG A 116 -20.75 9.07 -10.79
C ARG A 116 -20.83 7.56 -10.54
N ARG A 117 -20.60 6.76 -11.59
CA ARG A 117 -20.95 5.33 -11.57
C ARG A 117 -19.83 4.39 -12.01
N ILE A 118 -18.69 4.91 -12.47
CA ILE A 118 -17.64 4.07 -13.02
C ILE A 118 -16.47 3.96 -12.04
N ILE A 119 -16.11 2.71 -11.71
CA ILE A 119 -14.82 2.33 -11.19
C ILE A 119 -13.98 1.95 -12.40
N LEU A 120 -12.92 2.69 -12.69
CA LEU A 120 -12.02 2.44 -13.82
C LEU A 120 -10.74 1.77 -13.32
N ALA A 121 -10.34 0.66 -13.93
CA ALA A 121 -9.11 -0.07 -13.56
C ALA A 121 -8.45 -0.70 -14.78
N GLU A 122 -7.17 -1.07 -14.66
CA GLU A 122 -6.48 -1.88 -15.64
C GLU A 122 -6.89 -3.35 -15.52
N ARG A 123 -7.09 -4.03 -16.66
CA ARG A 123 -7.47 -5.46 -16.73
C ARG A 123 -6.44 -6.37 -16.05
N ASP A 124 -5.20 -5.95 -16.10
CA ASP A 124 -4.05 -6.69 -15.62
C ASP A 124 -3.61 -6.27 -14.21
N SER A 125 -4.43 -5.51 -13.49
CA SER A 125 -4.26 -5.21 -12.06
C SER A 125 -4.19 -6.48 -11.23
N PHE A 126 -3.77 -6.35 -9.97
CA PHE A 126 -3.68 -7.52 -9.09
C PHE A 126 -5.06 -8.19 -8.95
N PRO A 127 -5.18 -9.53 -9.13
CA PRO A 127 -6.48 -10.19 -9.26
C PRO A 127 -7.48 -9.91 -8.13
N THR A 128 -7.00 -9.87 -6.87
CA THR A 128 -7.90 -9.59 -5.72
C THR A 128 -8.45 -8.17 -5.73
N ASP A 129 -7.71 -7.20 -6.28
CA ASP A 129 -8.19 -5.84 -6.41
C ASP A 129 -9.39 -5.78 -7.36
N LEU A 130 -9.29 -6.52 -8.48
CA LEU A 130 -10.39 -6.62 -9.44
C LEU A 130 -11.60 -7.35 -8.85
N TYR A 131 -11.40 -8.43 -8.08
CA TYR A 131 -12.50 -9.13 -7.40
C TYR A 131 -13.22 -8.22 -6.40
N ILE A 132 -12.47 -7.42 -5.64
CA ILE A 132 -13.07 -6.45 -4.72
C ILE A 132 -13.81 -5.36 -5.48
N ALA A 133 -13.21 -4.80 -6.54
CA ALA A 133 -13.83 -3.76 -7.35
C ALA A 133 -15.13 -4.26 -8.03
N GLU A 134 -15.13 -5.50 -8.53
CA GLU A 134 -16.34 -6.14 -9.10
C GLU A 134 -17.42 -6.33 -8.03
N GLY A 135 -17.06 -6.82 -6.84
CA GLY A 135 -17.97 -6.99 -5.71
C GLY A 135 -18.58 -5.66 -5.26
N VAL A 136 -17.79 -4.60 -5.17
CA VAL A 136 -18.28 -3.24 -4.84
C VAL A 136 -19.22 -2.72 -5.94
N ALA A 137 -18.86 -2.85 -7.20
CA ALA A 137 -19.72 -2.45 -8.31
C ALA A 137 -21.05 -3.20 -8.29
N GLY A 138 -21.02 -4.53 -8.08
CA GLY A 138 -22.22 -5.37 -8.01
C GLY A 138 -23.13 -5.07 -6.81
N SER A 139 -22.58 -4.56 -5.71
CA SER A 139 -23.35 -4.22 -4.50
C SER A 139 -24.08 -2.87 -4.59
N ARG A 140 -23.75 -2.03 -5.56
CA ARG A 140 -24.29 -0.67 -5.72
C ARG A 140 -24.98 -0.50 -7.07
N PRO A 141 -26.33 -0.40 -7.11
CA PRO A 141 -27.09 -0.31 -8.36
C PRO A 141 -26.59 0.81 -9.28
N GLY A 142 -26.39 0.47 -10.55
CA GLY A 142 -25.91 1.38 -11.58
C GLY A 142 -24.42 1.68 -11.57
N THR A 143 -23.63 1.07 -10.66
CA THR A 143 -22.17 1.15 -10.67
C THR A 143 -21.60 0.10 -11.64
N GLU A 144 -20.57 0.47 -12.37
CA GLU A 144 -19.90 -0.34 -13.40
C GLU A 144 -18.40 -0.42 -13.09
N LEU A 145 -17.83 -1.63 -13.12
CA LEU A 145 -16.39 -1.81 -13.22
C LEU A 145 -15.99 -1.80 -14.69
N ARG A 146 -15.23 -0.79 -15.11
CA ARG A 146 -14.71 -0.68 -16.47
C ARG A 146 -13.23 -1.03 -16.48
N LEU A 147 -12.85 -2.01 -17.32
CA LEU A 147 -11.48 -2.48 -17.45
C LEU A 147 -10.86 -2.03 -18.77
N VAL A 148 -9.66 -1.46 -18.68
CA VAL A 148 -8.85 -1.05 -19.84
C VAL A 148 -7.59 -1.92 -19.98
N ALA A 149 -6.94 -1.87 -21.14
CA ALA A 149 -5.80 -2.75 -21.41
C ALA A 149 -4.54 -2.33 -20.65
N ASP A 150 -4.23 -1.03 -20.59
CA ASP A 150 -3.03 -0.50 -19.99
C ASP A 150 -3.19 0.93 -19.43
N SER A 151 -2.14 1.50 -18.86
CA SER A 151 -2.17 2.82 -18.24
C SER A 151 -2.35 3.98 -19.22
N ALA A 152 -1.97 3.83 -20.49
CA ALA A 152 -2.23 4.85 -21.52
C ALA A 152 -3.71 4.88 -21.87
N ASP A 153 -4.32 3.72 -22.03
CA ASP A 153 -5.76 3.58 -22.20
C ASP A 153 -6.52 4.08 -20.96
N LEU A 154 -6.00 3.79 -19.77
CA LEU A 154 -6.58 4.28 -18.52
C LEU A 154 -6.71 5.81 -18.53
N ALA A 155 -5.63 6.53 -18.83
CA ALA A 155 -5.63 7.98 -18.90
C ALA A 155 -6.63 8.53 -19.95
N ALA A 156 -6.76 7.85 -21.09
CA ALA A 156 -7.67 8.23 -22.17
C ALA A 156 -9.15 7.98 -21.83
N MET A 157 -9.44 6.93 -21.06
CA MET A 157 -10.80 6.50 -20.73
C MET A 157 -11.41 7.16 -19.49
N ILE A 158 -10.64 7.99 -18.77
CA ILE A 158 -11.18 8.78 -17.64
C ILE A 158 -12.12 9.86 -18.21
N ASP A 159 -13.39 9.82 -17.81
CA ASP A 159 -14.44 10.73 -18.24
C ASP A 159 -15.25 11.30 -17.05
N GLU A 160 -16.27 12.12 -17.34
CA GLU A 160 -17.14 12.73 -16.33
C GLU A 160 -18.03 11.71 -15.58
N ARG A 161 -18.15 10.48 -16.07
CA ARG A 161 -18.87 9.38 -15.41
C ARG A 161 -17.99 8.59 -14.46
N THR A 162 -16.65 8.76 -14.54
CA THR A 162 -15.68 8.06 -13.70
C THR A 162 -15.74 8.63 -12.29
N ALA A 163 -16.10 7.78 -11.33
CA ALA A 163 -16.10 8.12 -9.90
C ALA A 163 -14.70 7.99 -9.32
N VAL A 164 -14.03 6.86 -9.62
CA VAL A 164 -12.73 6.52 -9.08
C VAL A 164 -11.90 5.72 -10.08
N VAL A 165 -10.59 5.97 -10.07
CA VAL A 165 -9.60 5.21 -10.83
C VAL A 165 -8.79 4.39 -9.83
N LEU A 166 -8.80 3.06 -9.99
CA LEU A 166 -8.02 2.11 -9.18
C LEU A 166 -6.75 1.73 -9.95
N ILE A 167 -5.58 1.98 -9.35
CA ILE A 167 -4.30 1.85 -10.02
C ILE A 167 -3.27 1.17 -9.10
N ASN A 168 -2.61 0.11 -9.57
CA ASN A 168 -1.41 -0.41 -8.93
C ASN A 168 -0.21 0.50 -9.29
N HIS A 169 0.50 1.04 -8.31
CA HIS A 169 1.64 1.93 -8.54
C HIS A 169 2.79 1.21 -9.25
N VAL A 170 3.07 -0.02 -8.85
CA VAL A 170 4.01 -0.92 -9.53
C VAL A 170 3.27 -2.17 -9.98
N ASP A 171 3.40 -2.49 -11.26
CA ASP A 171 2.85 -3.74 -11.80
C ASP A 171 3.63 -4.94 -11.25
N TYR A 172 2.92 -5.86 -10.59
CA TYR A 172 3.54 -6.99 -9.88
C TYR A 172 4.21 -8.03 -10.79
N ARG A 173 3.86 -8.06 -12.09
CA ARG A 173 4.39 -9.01 -13.07
C ARG A 173 5.59 -8.44 -13.82
N THR A 174 5.54 -7.15 -14.16
CA THR A 174 6.52 -6.51 -15.04
C THR A 174 7.48 -5.60 -14.28
N GLY A 175 7.15 -5.18 -13.06
CA GLY A 175 7.89 -4.17 -12.31
C GLY A 175 7.73 -2.76 -12.89
N THR A 176 6.81 -2.55 -13.82
CA THR A 176 6.57 -1.23 -14.41
C THR A 176 6.04 -0.26 -13.35
N LEU A 177 6.77 0.83 -13.13
CA LEU A 177 6.36 1.94 -12.29
C LEU A 177 5.48 2.91 -13.10
N ARG A 178 4.29 3.20 -12.60
CA ARG A 178 3.36 4.13 -13.23
C ARG A 178 3.59 5.56 -12.75
N ASP A 179 3.37 6.52 -13.64
CA ASP A 179 3.47 7.95 -13.32
C ASP A 179 2.28 8.40 -12.46
N MET A 180 2.50 8.41 -11.13
CA MET A 180 1.48 8.78 -10.14
C MET A 180 1.02 10.22 -10.33
N ALA A 181 1.94 11.15 -10.59
CA ALA A 181 1.62 12.57 -10.76
C ALA A 181 0.71 12.78 -11.97
N HIS A 182 1.07 12.20 -13.12
CA HIS A 182 0.31 12.31 -14.35
C HIS A 182 -1.10 11.72 -14.20
N LEU A 183 -1.23 10.49 -13.71
CA LEU A 183 -2.52 9.79 -13.61
C LEU A 183 -3.44 10.42 -12.57
N THR A 184 -2.93 10.82 -11.41
CA THR A 184 -3.69 11.54 -10.39
C THR A 184 -4.22 12.87 -10.94
N SER A 185 -3.34 13.67 -11.54
CA SER A 185 -3.74 14.94 -12.17
C SER A 185 -4.78 14.74 -13.29
N ARG A 186 -4.64 13.69 -14.09
CA ARG A 186 -5.60 13.38 -15.16
C ARG A 186 -6.97 13.00 -14.61
N ALA A 187 -7.03 12.20 -13.54
CA ALA A 187 -8.27 11.85 -12.86
C ALA A 187 -8.95 13.09 -12.27
N HIS A 188 -8.20 13.92 -11.57
CA HIS A 188 -8.73 15.16 -10.97
C HIS A 188 -9.27 16.16 -11.99
N ARG A 189 -8.62 16.32 -13.14
CA ARG A 189 -9.15 17.19 -14.23
C ARG A 189 -10.50 16.72 -14.76
N ALA A 190 -10.80 15.42 -14.68
CA ALA A 190 -12.11 14.89 -15.02
C ALA A 190 -13.07 14.87 -13.81
N GLY A 191 -12.61 15.25 -12.62
CA GLY A 191 -13.37 15.23 -11.37
C GLY A 191 -13.49 13.84 -10.73
N ALA A 192 -12.74 12.84 -11.23
CA ALA A 192 -12.62 11.53 -10.62
C ALA A 192 -11.66 11.54 -9.44
N LEU A 193 -11.85 10.61 -8.50
CA LEU A 193 -10.89 10.31 -7.42
C LEU A 193 -9.91 9.21 -7.84
N VAL A 194 -8.82 9.05 -7.09
CA VAL A 194 -7.87 7.95 -7.28
C VAL A 194 -7.76 7.09 -6.03
N VAL A 195 -7.63 5.79 -6.22
CA VAL A 195 -7.18 4.82 -5.22
C VAL A 195 -5.91 4.17 -5.74
N TRP A 196 -4.79 4.40 -5.07
CA TRP A 196 -3.52 3.78 -5.40
C TRP A 196 -3.28 2.52 -4.57
N ASP A 197 -2.98 1.39 -5.22
CA ASP A 197 -2.41 0.22 -4.55
C ASP A 197 -0.89 0.34 -4.51
N LEU A 198 -0.34 0.43 -3.31
CA LEU A 198 1.08 0.62 -3.00
C LEU A 198 1.77 -0.67 -2.55
N CYS A 199 1.12 -1.83 -2.68
CA CYS A 199 1.64 -3.12 -2.19
C CYS A 199 3.04 -3.46 -2.72
N HIS A 200 3.39 -2.98 -3.92
CA HIS A 200 4.68 -3.24 -4.54
C HIS A 200 5.58 -1.99 -4.64
N SER A 201 5.20 -0.90 -3.99
CA SER A 201 5.97 0.36 -4.03
C SER A 201 6.30 0.92 -2.65
N ALA A 202 5.43 0.75 -1.64
CA ALA A 202 5.68 1.25 -0.29
C ALA A 202 6.95 0.62 0.30
N GLY A 203 7.91 1.48 0.69
CA GLY A 203 9.21 1.08 1.25
C GLY A 203 10.30 0.78 0.20
N VAL A 204 10.00 0.89 -1.11
CA VAL A 204 10.95 0.55 -2.20
C VAL A 204 11.25 1.76 -3.09
N VAL A 205 10.23 2.53 -3.42
CA VAL A 205 10.37 3.73 -4.25
C VAL A 205 9.88 4.95 -3.50
N PRO A 206 10.42 6.15 -3.78
CA PRO A 206 9.89 7.39 -3.22
C PRO A 206 8.42 7.60 -3.60
N ILE A 207 7.60 7.97 -2.62
CA ILE A 207 6.16 8.25 -2.78
C ILE A 207 5.85 9.53 -2.04
N GLU A 208 5.02 10.40 -2.64
CA GLU A 208 4.65 11.71 -2.11
C GLU A 208 3.14 11.91 -2.26
N LEU A 209 2.33 11.18 -1.46
CA LEU A 209 0.88 11.17 -1.63
C LEU A 209 0.27 12.56 -1.47
N ASP A 210 0.64 13.29 -0.42
CA ASP A 210 0.13 14.64 -0.17
C ASP A 210 0.64 15.64 -1.20
N GLY A 211 1.93 15.58 -1.52
CA GLY A 211 2.53 16.46 -2.52
C GLY A 211 1.88 16.32 -3.90
N LEU A 212 1.38 15.16 -4.23
CA LEU A 212 0.67 14.86 -5.48
C LEU A 212 -0.86 14.98 -5.36
N GLY A 213 -1.37 15.25 -4.16
CA GLY A 213 -2.79 15.38 -3.90
C GLY A 213 -3.57 14.07 -4.11
N VAL A 214 -2.96 12.92 -3.84
CA VAL A 214 -3.66 11.62 -3.92
C VAL A 214 -4.86 11.62 -2.97
N ASP A 215 -5.96 10.97 -3.37
CA ASP A 215 -7.18 10.93 -2.56
C ASP A 215 -7.14 9.82 -1.52
N LEU A 216 -6.91 8.60 -1.99
CA LEU A 216 -6.92 7.37 -1.21
C LEU A 216 -5.79 6.45 -1.67
N ALA A 217 -5.22 5.70 -0.75
CA ALA A 217 -4.28 4.63 -1.09
C ALA A 217 -4.39 3.46 -0.10
N ILE A 218 -4.00 2.29 -0.56
CA ILE A 218 -3.91 1.07 0.26
C ILE A 218 -2.57 0.40 0.02
N GLY A 219 -2.15 -0.43 0.95
CA GLY A 219 -0.97 -1.26 0.75
C GLY A 219 -0.79 -2.29 1.84
N CYS A 220 -0.01 -3.32 1.57
CA CYS A 220 0.31 -4.35 2.55
C CYS A 220 1.60 -4.03 3.31
N THR A 221 1.75 -4.58 4.51
CA THR A 221 2.97 -4.41 5.31
C THR A 221 3.90 -5.64 5.27
N TYR A 222 3.42 -6.81 4.82
CA TYR A 222 4.18 -8.05 4.88
C TYR A 222 5.24 -8.22 3.78
N LYS A 223 5.20 -7.40 2.72
CA LYS A 223 6.18 -7.40 1.64
C LYS A 223 7.40 -6.57 2.05
N TYR A 224 7.65 -5.46 1.37
CA TYR A 224 8.83 -4.62 1.58
C TYR A 224 8.89 -3.91 2.95
N LEU A 225 7.76 -3.80 3.65
CA LEU A 225 7.74 -3.26 5.01
C LEU A 225 8.05 -4.31 6.09
N ASN A 226 8.29 -5.56 5.72
CA ASN A 226 8.76 -6.64 6.57
C ASN A 226 7.87 -6.96 7.80
N GLY A 227 6.58 -6.67 7.73
CA GLY A 227 5.63 -6.88 8.82
C GLY A 227 5.34 -8.35 9.15
N GLY A 228 5.76 -9.28 8.27
CA GLY A 228 5.58 -10.72 8.44
C GLY A 228 4.25 -11.25 7.90
N PRO A 229 4.10 -12.59 7.84
CA PRO A 229 2.90 -13.24 7.33
C PRO A 229 1.67 -12.88 8.18
N GLY A 230 0.59 -12.46 7.53
CA GLY A 230 -0.65 -12.09 8.22
C GLY A 230 -0.62 -10.70 8.88
N ALA A 231 0.46 -9.93 8.71
CA ALA A 231 0.51 -8.57 9.21
C ALA A 231 -0.61 -7.71 8.61
N PRO A 232 -1.23 -6.81 9.40
CA PRO A 232 -2.24 -5.89 8.91
C PRO A 232 -1.73 -5.03 7.76
N ALA A 233 -2.63 -4.66 6.87
CA ALA A 233 -2.38 -3.70 5.80
C ALA A 233 -2.45 -2.25 6.31
N PHE A 234 -2.32 -1.29 5.42
CA PHE A 234 -2.59 0.12 5.73
C PHE A 234 -3.55 0.73 4.71
N ILE A 235 -4.24 1.77 5.16
CA ILE A 235 -5.08 2.63 4.32
C ILE A 235 -4.71 4.09 4.59
N PHE A 236 -4.58 4.86 3.52
CA PHE A 236 -4.41 6.30 3.52
C PHE A 236 -5.68 6.96 2.99
N ALA A 237 -6.10 8.03 3.65
CA ALA A 237 -7.15 8.92 3.17
C ALA A 237 -6.68 10.37 3.38
N ASN A 238 -6.59 11.13 2.30
CA ASN A 238 -6.19 12.53 2.39
C ASN A 238 -7.17 13.33 3.27
N ARG A 239 -6.63 14.15 4.15
CA ARG A 239 -7.38 14.91 5.16
C ARG A 239 -8.56 15.72 4.60
N ARG A 240 -8.44 16.19 3.35
CA ARG A 240 -9.53 16.94 2.69
C ARG A 240 -10.82 16.13 2.55
N HIS A 241 -10.77 14.81 2.71
CA HIS A 241 -11.92 13.92 2.60
C HIS A 241 -12.49 13.45 3.95
N HIS A 242 -11.78 13.69 5.08
CA HIS A 242 -12.17 13.14 6.38
C HIS A 242 -13.59 13.56 6.79
N GLU A 243 -13.96 14.83 6.64
CA GLU A 243 -15.31 15.31 6.99
C GLU A 243 -16.41 14.65 6.15
N GLY A 244 -16.12 14.33 4.90
CA GLY A 244 -17.07 13.67 3.98
C GLY A 244 -17.17 12.15 4.14
N LEU A 245 -16.32 11.56 4.99
CA LEU A 245 -16.25 10.12 5.24
C LEU A 245 -16.65 9.73 6.67
N ALA A 246 -16.95 10.71 7.52
CA ALA A 246 -17.34 10.53 8.93
C ALA A 246 -18.80 10.07 9.09
#